data_3802090523b49a13f82847cf1ec5f5c6
#
_entry.id   3802090523b49a13f82847cf1ec5f5c6
#
_cell.length_a   1.000
_cell.length_b   1.000
_cell.length_c   1.000
_cell.angle_alpha   90.00
_cell.angle_beta   90.00
_cell.angle_gamma   90.00
#
_symmetry.space_group_name_H-M   'P 1'
#
loop_
_entity.id
_entity.type
_entity.pdbx_description
1 polymer ?
#
loop_
_entity_poly.entity_id
_entity_poly.type
_entity_poly.pdbx_seq_one_letter_code
_entity_poly.pdbx_strand_id
1 'polypeptide(L)'
;MKKKKFLNGVRKIYVVLGFLLIGISVVLVAFPIAPYIMYRMNPGLTDTEIDNISQKLVETEIIPTEVDDNEDNLPQFDASLPEDPYLLIPDIKVSSPIDKTKDPEESLKNGTWMVPDYGIPDDNALPIIVAAHRFGYVYWDTETRNRVSFFNLPKTNIGDTVEIIWNQRKYIYEIYAEDESTYIKDYDADLILYTCKYFNSPQRIFRYAVRVN
;
A
#
# COMPACT_ATOMS: atom_id res chain seq x y z
N MET A 1 58.79 15.83 -29.89
CA MET A 1 58.41 15.12 -28.64
C MET A 1 57.16 15.71 -27.92
N LYS A 2 56.94 17.02 -27.86
CA LYS A 2 55.79 17.63 -27.14
C LYS A 2 54.41 17.23 -27.70
N LYS A 3 54.19 17.15 -29.03
CA LYS A 3 52.90 16.75 -29.66
C LYS A 3 52.42 15.34 -29.26
N LYS A 4 53.32 14.34 -29.17
CA LYS A 4 52.94 12.97 -28.78
C LYS A 4 52.48 12.88 -27.31
N LYS A 5 53.08 13.65 -26.39
CA LYS A 5 52.65 13.73 -24.98
C LYS A 5 51.27 14.37 -24.85
N PHE A 6 50.98 15.41 -25.63
CA PHE A 6 49.68 16.10 -25.65
C PHE A 6 48.57 15.17 -26.15
N LEU A 7 48.79 14.48 -27.29
CA LEU A 7 47.80 13.52 -27.81
C LEU A 7 47.51 12.37 -26.84
N ASN A 8 48.53 11.87 -26.16
CA ASN A 8 48.32 10.82 -25.15
C ASN A 8 47.55 11.33 -23.92
N GLY A 9 47.71 12.60 -23.54
CA GLY A 9 46.90 13.24 -22.48
C GLY A 9 45.43 13.33 -22.87
N VAL A 10 45.16 13.87 -24.06
CA VAL A 10 43.80 14.00 -24.60
C VAL A 10 43.14 12.63 -24.71
N ARG A 11 43.82 11.61 -25.22
CA ARG A 11 43.27 10.25 -25.31
C ARG A 11 42.87 9.69 -23.93
N LYS A 12 43.68 9.91 -22.88
CA LYS A 12 43.35 9.50 -21.52
C LYS A 12 42.11 10.17 -21.00
N ILE A 13 41.95 11.48 -21.25
CA ILE A 13 40.75 12.25 -20.85
C ILE A 13 39.50 11.69 -21.51
N TYR A 14 39.53 11.40 -22.83
CA TYR A 14 38.37 10.82 -23.52
C TYR A 14 38.03 9.42 -22.98
N VAL A 15 39.01 8.61 -22.65
CA VAL A 15 38.78 7.29 -22.07
C VAL A 15 38.13 7.39 -20.68
N VAL A 16 38.65 8.29 -19.84
CA VAL A 16 38.05 8.54 -18.50
C VAL A 16 36.64 9.08 -18.61
N LEU A 17 36.42 10.04 -19.51
CA LEU A 17 35.08 10.61 -19.75
C LEU A 17 34.11 9.56 -20.29
N GLY A 18 34.57 8.66 -21.16
CA GLY A 18 33.77 7.54 -21.67
C GLY A 18 33.32 6.59 -20.57
N PHE A 19 34.24 6.18 -19.67
CA PHE A 19 33.88 5.35 -18.52
C PHE A 19 32.92 6.05 -17.55
N LEU A 20 33.12 7.36 -17.33
CA LEU A 20 32.25 8.15 -16.48
C LEU A 20 30.83 8.23 -17.05
N LEU A 21 30.69 8.47 -18.36
CA LEU A 21 29.38 8.50 -19.05
C LEU A 21 28.70 7.12 -19.00
N ILE A 22 29.44 6.04 -19.20
CA ILE A 22 28.92 4.67 -19.07
C ILE A 22 28.43 4.43 -17.63
N GLY A 23 29.20 4.83 -16.62
CA GLY A 23 28.81 4.71 -15.22
C GLY A 23 27.51 5.48 -14.90
N ILE A 24 27.42 6.73 -15.35
CA ILE A 24 26.18 7.53 -15.20
C ILE A 24 25.00 6.86 -15.91
N SER A 25 25.20 6.37 -17.14
CA SER A 25 24.16 5.68 -17.90
C SER A 25 23.64 4.44 -17.17
N VAL A 26 24.54 3.63 -16.60
CA VAL A 26 24.17 2.44 -15.83
C VAL A 26 23.35 2.84 -14.58
N VAL A 27 23.76 3.89 -13.86
CA VAL A 27 23.01 4.38 -12.69
C VAL A 27 21.63 4.88 -13.09
N LEU A 28 21.52 5.65 -14.17
CA LEU A 28 20.24 6.19 -14.65
C LEU A 28 19.26 5.10 -15.09
N VAL A 29 19.77 3.98 -15.62
CA VAL A 29 18.92 2.84 -15.99
C VAL A 29 18.63 1.95 -14.79
N ALA A 30 19.60 1.70 -13.92
CA ALA A 30 19.46 0.82 -12.78
C ALA A 30 18.53 1.42 -11.68
N PHE A 31 18.61 2.73 -11.46
CA PHE A 31 17.85 3.39 -10.39
C PHE A 31 16.33 3.22 -10.50
N PRO A 32 15.66 3.44 -11.64
CA PRO A 32 14.23 3.21 -11.77
C PRO A 32 13.84 1.72 -11.80
N ILE A 33 14.78 0.83 -12.16
CA ILE A 33 14.52 -0.63 -12.27
C ILE A 33 14.81 -1.34 -10.95
N ALA A 34 15.70 -0.81 -10.12
CA ALA A 34 16.10 -1.43 -8.85
C ALA A 34 14.91 -1.74 -7.93
N PRO A 35 13.93 -0.84 -7.72
CA PRO A 35 12.75 -1.14 -6.91
C PRO A 35 11.97 -2.35 -7.43
N TYR A 36 11.77 -2.45 -8.73
CA TYR A 36 11.05 -3.57 -9.36
C TYR A 36 11.79 -4.91 -9.18
N ILE A 37 13.11 -4.92 -9.41
CA ILE A 37 13.93 -6.13 -9.25
C ILE A 37 13.91 -6.57 -7.78
N MET A 38 14.09 -5.63 -6.85
CA MET A 38 14.09 -5.93 -5.41
C MET A 38 12.74 -6.45 -4.94
N TYR A 39 11.63 -5.86 -5.43
CA TYR A 39 10.28 -6.34 -5.13
C TYR A 39 10.07 -7.78 -5.67
N ARG A 40 10.51 -8.06 -6.90
CA ARG A 40 10.37 -9.38 -7.51
C ARG A 40 11.28 -10.45 -6.88
N MET A 41 12.40 -10.04 -6.29
CA MET A 41 13.34 -10.98 -5.62
C MET A 41 12.91 -11.32 -4.18
N ASN A 42 12.03 -10.54 -3.56
CA ASN A 42 11.51 -10.77 -2.21
C ASN A 42 9.97 -10.59 -2.16
N PRO A 43 9.22 -11.44 -2.87
CA PRO A 43 7.75 -11.38 -2.80
C PRO A 43 7.22 -11.81 -1.41
N GLY A 44 7.97 -12.63 -0.68
CA GLY A 44 7.50 -13.30 0.53
C GLY A 44 7.53 -12.48 1.83
N LEU A 45 7.93 -11.20 1.81
CA LEU A 45 7.88 -10.37 3.03
C LEU A 45 6.45 -10.00 3.42
N THR A 46 5.56 -9.87 2.44
CA THR A 46 4.15 -9.60 2.67
C THR A 46 3.45 -10.82 3.27
N ASP A 47 3.71 -12.02 2.74
CA ASP A 47 3.13 -13.27 3.21
C ASP A 47 3.55 -13.60 4.64
N THR A 48 4.85 -13.45 4.95
CA THR A 48 5.37 -13.74 6.30
C THR A 48 4.81 -12.80 7.37
N GLU A 49 4.50 -11.54 7.01
CA GLU A 49 3.93 -10.59 7.96
C GLU A 49 2.42 -10.82 8.14
N ILE A 50 1.71 -11.17 7.09
CA ILE A 50 0.30 -11.56 7.16
C ILE A 50 0.15 -12.81 8.01
N ASP A 51 1.01 -13.82 7.80
CA ASP A 51 1.05 -15.03 8.61
C ASP A 51 1.35 -14.71 10.10
N ASN A 52 2.26 -13.76 10.36
CA ASN A 52 2.57 -13.33 11.73
C ASN A 52 1.41 -12.55 12.38
N ILE A 53 0.68 -11.74 11.61
CA ILE A 53 -0.52 -11.04 12.07
C ILE A 53 -1.61 -12.07 12.35
N SER A 54 -1.86 -12.98 11.43
CA SER A 54 -2.85 -14.04 11.57
C SER A 54 -2.55 -14.96 12.77
N GLN A 55 -1.28 -15.35 12.98
CA GLN A 55 -0.88 -16.16 14.12
C GLN A 55 -1.05 -15.43 15.46
N LYS A 56 -0.71 -14.14 15.52
CA LYS A 56 -0.91 -13.34 16.74
C LYS A 56 -2.38 -13.15 17.10
N LEU A 57 -3.27 -13.08 16.11
CA LEU A 57 -4.71 -12.98 16.35
C LEU A 57 -5.28 -14.29 16.85
N VAL A 58 -4.79 -15.44 16.37
CA VAL A 58 -5.18 -16.77 16.87
C VAL A 58 -4.73 -16.95 18.32
N GLU A 59 -3.61 -16.35 18.74
CA GLU A 59 -3.11 -16.39 20.11
C GLU A 59 -3.82 -15.39 21.06
N THR A 60 -4.42 -14.34 20.50
CA THR A 60 -5.25 -13.41 21.27
C THR A 60 -6.68 -13.90 21.16
N GLU A 61 -7.24 -14.50 22.22
CA GLU A 61 -8.68 -14.76 22.31
C GLU A 61 -9.42 -13.42 22.18
N ILE A 62 -9.77 -13.05 20.95
CA ILE A 62 -10.71 -11.96 20.71
C ILE A 62 -12.06 -12.52 21.12
N ILE A 63 -12.51 -12.15 22.32
CA ILE A 63 -13.89 -12.40 22.74
C ILE A 63 -14.74 -11.56 21.79
N PRO A 64 -15.56 -12.16 20.91
CA PRO A 64 -16.46 -11.39 20.07
C PRO A 64 -17.37 -10.60 20.99
N THR A 65 -17.32 -9.27 20.91
CA THR A 65 -18.38 -8.44 21.48
C THR A 65 -19.65 -8.87 20.76
N GLU A 66 -20.72 -9.16 21.47
CA GLU A 66 -22.01 -9.54 20.87
C GLU A 66 -22.35 -8.52 19.79
N VAL A 67 -22.37 -8.99 18.53
CA VAL A 67 -22.72 -8.19 17.36
C VAL A 67 -24.21 -7.92 17.47
N ASP A 68 -24.57 -6.66 17.58
CA ASP A 68 -25.95 -6.24 17.42
C ASP A 68 -26.26 -6.27 15.91
N ASP A 69 -26.81 -7.41 15.44
CA ASP A 69 -27.24 -7.65 14.06
C ASP A 69 -28.45 -6.77 13.67
N ASN A 70 -28.38 -5.48 13.95
CA ASN A 70 -29.40 -4.54 13.52
C ASN A 70 -29.12 -4.13 12.07
N GLU A 71 -29.88 -4.68 11.11
CA GLU A 71 -29.96 -4.18 9.73
C GLU A 71 -30.24 -2.65 9.67
N ASP A 72 -30.72 -2.07 10.75
CA ASP A 72 -31.05 -0.64 10.87
C ASP A 72 -29.81 0.28 10.89
N ASN A 73 -28.59 -0.24 11.05
CA ASN A 73 -27.35 0.56 11.13
C ASN A 73 -26.52 0.55 9.84
N LEU A 74 -27.00 -0.04 8.76
CA LEU A 74 -26.29 -0.02 7.49
C LEU A 74 -26.51 1.31 6.75
N PRO A 75 -25.48 1.86 6.05
CA PRO A 75 -25.67 3.02 5.19
C PRO A 75 -26.70 2.75 4.10
N GLN A 76 -27.33 3.82 3.61
CA GLN A 76 -28.35 3.72 2.58
C GLN A 76 -27.81 3.02 1.32
N PHE A 77 -28.58 2.09 0.79
CA PHE A 77 -28.30 1.45 -0.51
C PHE A 77 -28.46 2.46 -1.65
N ASP A 78 -27.48 2.49 -2.55
CA ASP A 78 -27.47 3.34 -3.74
C ASP A 78 -27.03 2.52 -4.97
N ALA A 79 -27.98 2.18 -5.83
CA ALA A 79 -27.74 1.41 -7.05
C ALA A 79 -26.82 2.12 -8.08
N SER A 80 -26.51 3.41 -7.90
CA SER A 80 -25.56 4.12 -8.74
C SER A 80 -24.10 3.87 -8.36
N LEU A 81 -23.85 3.32 -7.17
CA LEU A 81 -22.53 2.96 -6.71
C LEU A 81 -22.03 1.65 -7.36
N PRO A 82 -20.71 1.47 -7.48
CA PRO A 82 -20.14 0.23 -7.98
C PRO A 82 -20.64 -1.01 -7.23
N GLU A 83 -20.91 -2.09 -7.95
CA GLU A 83 -21.25 -3.40 -7.36
C GLU A 83 -20.01 -4.04 -6.70
N ASP A 84 -18.84 -3.87 -7.35
CA ASP A 84 -17.57 -4.37 -6.83
C ASP A 84 -17.05 -3.48 -5.70
N PRO A 85 -16.41 -4.05 -4.67
CA PRO A 85 -15.82 -3.30 -3.58
C PRO A 85 -14.80 -2.26 -4.05
N TYR A 86 -14.85 -1.06 -3.48
CA TYR A 86 -14.04 0.06 -3.91
C TYR A 86 -13.59 0.93 -2.75
N LEU A 87 -12.35 1.42 -2.80
CA LEU A 87 -11.76 2.31 -1.79
C LEU A 87 -11.51 3.69 -2.38
N LEU A 88 -11.87 4.72 -1.62
CA LEU A 88 -11.59 6.12 -1.92
C LEU A 88 -10.93 6.78 -0.72
N ILE A 89 -9.85 7.52 -0.97
CA ILE A 89 -9.23 8.44 0.00
C ILE A 89 -9.02 9.77 -0.73
N PRO A 90 -10.01 10.69 -0.68
CA PRO A 90 -10.04 11.89 -1.52
C PRO A 90 -8.81 12.78 -1.37
N ASP A 91 -8.36 13.01 -0.13
CA ASP A 91 -7.26 13.92 0.19
C ASP A 91 -5.93 13.54 -0.46
N ILE A 92 -5.72 12.25 -0.71
CA ILE A 92 -4.52 11.74 -1.36
C ILE A 92 -4.78 11.17 -2.76
N LYS A 93 -6.01 11.34 -3.28
CA LYS A 93 -6.46 10.90 -4.61
C LYS A 93 -6.37 9.39 -4.86
N VAL A 94 -6.49 8.59 -3.80
CA VAL A 94 -6.64 7.15 -3.93
C VAL A 94 -8.06 6.84 -4.37
N SER A 95 -8.18 5.99 -5.39
CA SER A 95 -9.44 5.53 -5.96
C SER A 95 -9.16 4.16 -6.60
N SER A 96 -9.43 3.09 -5.88
CA SER A 96 -8.93 1.75 -6.17
C SER A 96 -9.98 0.67 -5.94
N PRO A 97 -10.08 -0.33 -6.82
CA PRO A 97 -10.83 -1.53 -6.49
C PRO A 97 -10.22 -2.23 -5.28
N ILE A 98 -11.07 -2.88 -4.49
CA ILE A 98 -10.65 -3.75 -3.39
C ILE A 98 -10.79 -5.19 -3.82
N ASP A 99 -9.70 -5.93 -3.85
CA ASP A 99 -9.71 -7.37 -4.05
C ASP A 99 -9.67 -8.10 -2.69
N LYS A 100 -10.34 -9.26 -2.62
CA LYS A 100 -10.47 -10.11 -1.42
C LYS A 100 -9.92 -11.50 -1.64
N THR A 101 -9.17 -11.73 -2.71
CA THR A 101 -8.62 -13.06 -2.98
C THR A 101 -7.59 -13.44 -1.92
N LYS A 102 -7.38 -14.75 -1.75
CA LYS A 102 -6.37 -15.25 -0.79
C LYS A 102 -4.93 -15.05 -1.27
N ASP A 103 -4.73 -14.65 -2.54
CA ASP A 103 -3.41 -14.34 -3.08
C ASP A 103 -3.18 -12.82 -3.06
N PRO A 104 -2.44 -12.31 -2.06
CA PRO A 104 -2.18 -10.88 -1.95
C PRO A 104 -1.36 -10.34 -3.12
N GLU A 105 -0.46 -11.15 -3.72
CA GLU A 105 0.36 -10.69 -4.84
C GLU A 105 -0.47 -10.39 -6.09
N GLU A 106 -1.49 -11.20 -6.34
CA GLU A 106 -2.38 -10.97 -7.48
C GLU A 106 -3.26 -9.74 -7.26
N SER A 107 -3.86 -9.64 -6.07
CA SER A 107 -4.71 -8.51 -5.68
C SER A 107 -3.95 -7.18 -5.75
N LEU A 108 -2.77 -7.13 -5.19
CA LEU A 108 -1.95 -5.92 -5.11
C LEU A 108 -1.41 -5.44 -6.48
N LYS A 109 -1.48 -6.27 -7.53
CA LYS A 109 -1.16 -5.84 -8.90
C LYS A 109 -2.19 -4.87 -9.48
N ASN A 110 -3.42 -4.96 -9.01
CA ASN A 110 -4.55 -4.23 -9.60
C ASN A 110 -5.06 -3.09 -8.72
N GLY A 111 -4.69 -3.09 -7.45
CA GLY A 111 -5.18 -2.07 -6.53
C GLY A 111 -4.91 -2.38 -5.07
N THR A 112 -5.96 -2.23 -4.25
CA THR A 112 -5.92 -2.51 -2.82
C THR A 112 -6.39 -3.94 -2.53
N TRP A 113 -5.88 -4.51 -1.47
CA TRP A 113 -6.20 -5.85 -1.00
C TRP A 113 -6.80 -5.79 0.40
N MET A 114 -8.00 -6.34 0.56
CA MET A 114 -8.61 -6.56 1.86
C MET A 114 -8.14 -7.90 2.41
N VAL A 115 -7.55 -7.89 3.59
CA VAL A 115 -7.01 -9.09 4.23
C VAL A 115 -8.17 -10.04 4.55
N PRO A 116 -8.17 -11.29 4.03
CA PRO A 116 -9.20 -12.26 4.35
C PRO A 116 -9.21 -12.61 5.84
N ASP A 117 -10.35 -13.14 6.30
CA ASP A 117 -10.56 -13.62 7.67
C ASP A 117 -10.54 -12.49 8.74
N TYR A 118 -10.65 -11.22 8.31
CA TYR A 118 -10.90 -10.03 9.13
C TYR A 118 -12.28 -9.44 8.86
N GLY A 119 -12.56 -8.25 9.42
CA GLY A 119 -13.84 -7.56 9.27
C GLY A 119 -14.17 -7.18 7.84
N ILE A 120 -15.45 -7.00 7.60
CA ILE A 120 -16.02 -6.43 6.38
C ILE A 120 -16.92 -5.24 6.76
N PRO A 121 -17.21 -4.30 5.85
CA PRO A 121 -18.00 -3.11 6.18
C PRO A 121 -19.39 -3.37 6.76
N ASP A 122 -20.01 -4.50 6.43
CA ASP A 122 -21.33 -4.89 6.95
C ASP A 122 -21.24 -5.54 8.35
N ASP A 123 -20.04 -5.87 8.83
CA ASP A 123 -19.82 -6.59 10.07
C ASP A 123 -18.69 -5.92 10.87
N ASN A 124 -19.00 -5.38 12.02
CA ASN A 124 -18.06 -4.67 12.91
C ASN A 124 -17.39 -5.58 13.95
N ALA A 125 -17.53 -6.91 13.85
CA ALA A 125 -16.95 -7.83 14.84
C ALA A 125 -15.43 -7.83 14.88
N LEU A 126 -14.79 -7.52 13.73
CA LEU A 126 -13.34 -7.45 13.59
C LEU A 126 -12.97 -6.19 12.76
N PRO A 127 -11.76 -5.64 12.95
CA PRO A 127 -11.29 -4.54 12.10
C PRO A 127 -11.18 -4.95 10.64
N ILE A 128 -11.57 -4.07 9.75
CA ILE A 128 -11.28 -4.21 8.33
C ILE A 128 -9.81 -3.87 8.12
N ILE A 129 -9.05 -4.75 7.45
CA ILE A 129 -7.65 -4.48 7.15
C ILE A 129 -7.47 -4.38 5.65
N VAL A 130 -6.99 -3.23 5.16
CA VAL A 130 -6.73 -2.99 3.74
C VAL A 130 -5.28 -2.61 3.51
N ALA A 131 -4.64 -3.34 2.64
CA ALA A 131 -3.26 -3.11 2.22
C ALA A 131 -3.17 -2.63 0.77
N ALA A 132 -2.12 -1.88 0.46
CA ALA A 132 -1.71 -1.60 -0.90
C ALA A 132 -0.20 -1.43 -0.99
N HIS A 133 0.37 -1.62 -2.17
CA HIS A 133 1.75 -1.26 -2.41
C HIS A 133 1.99 0.22 -2.14
N ARG A 134 3.17 0.57 -1.62
CA ARG A 134 3.58 1.96 -1.56
C ARG A 134 4.20 2.43 -2.88
N PHE A 135 5.10 1.64 -3.44
CA PHE A 135 5.88 2.08 -4.60
C PHE A 135 5.31 1.60 -5.92
N GLY A 136 4.52 0.52 -5.90
CA GLY A 136 3.90 -0.07 -7.08
C GLY A 136 4.90 -0.70 -8.05
N TYR A 137 4.52 -0.77 -9.30
CA TYR A 137 5.29 -1.42 -10.36
C TYR A 137 5.94 -0.38 -11.28
N VAL A 138 7.07 -0.71 -11.90
CA VAL A 138 7.81 0.18 -12.82
C VAL A 138 6.97 0.59 -14.04
N TYR A 139 6.04 -0.27 -14.46
CA TYR A 139 5.16 0.02 -15.59
C TYR A 139 3.96 0.92 -15.25
N TRP A 140 3.73 1.20 -13.96
CA TRP A 140 2.73 2.16 -13.55
C TRP A 140 3.24 3.58 -13.80
N ASP A 141 2.45 4.38 -14.48
CA ASP A 141 2.68 5.82 -14.50
C ASP A 141 2.39 6.46 -13.14
N THR A 142 2.69 7.74 -13.02
CA THR A 142 2.52 8.47 -11.77
C THR A 142 1.04 8.55 -11.35
N GLU A 143 0.13 8.70 -12.31
CA GLU A 143 -1.31 8.81 -12.05
C GLU A 143 -1.86 7.48 -11.54
N THR A 144 -1.60 6.40 -12.27
CA THR A 144 -1.98 5.04 -11.87
C THR A 144 -1.45 4.71 -10.48
N ARG A 145 -0.15 4.93 -10.23
CA ARG A 145 0.45 4.67 -8.91
C ARG A 145 -0.25 5.45 -7.81
N ASN A 146 -0.49 6.75 -7.98
CA ASN A 146 -1.13 7.56 -6.95
C ASN A 146 -2.58 7.16 -6.70
N ARG A 147 -3.26 6.63 -7.70
CA ARG A 147 -4.67 6.24 -7.66
C ARG A 147 -4.88 4.87 -7.03
N VAL A 148 -4.09 3.85 -7.41
CA VAL A 148 -4.35 2.46 -7.02
C VAL A 148 -3.40 1.93 -5.94
N SER A 149 -2.49 2.77 -5.42
CA SER A 149 -1.57 2.39 -4.36
C SER A 149 -1.60 3.34 -3.18
N PHE A 150 -0.96 2.93 -2.07
CA PHE A 150 -0.80 3.77 -0.89
C PHE A 150 0.51 4.57 -0.91
N PHE A 151 0.97 4.99 -2.09
CA PHE A 151 2.15 5.83 -2.22
C PHE A 151 2.06 7.12 -1.40
N ASN A 152 0.88 7.72 -1.40
CA ASN A 152 0.61 8.96 -0.69
C ASN A 152 0.01 8.76 0.72
N LEU A 153 -0.20 7.53 1.20
CA LEU A 153 -0.75 7.28 2.53
C LEU A 153 -0.03 8.05 3.66
N PRO A 154 1.31 8.24 3.62
CA PRO A 154 2.00 9.07 4.63
C PRO A 154 1.60 10.55 4.64
N LYS A 155 0.85 11.02 3.66
CA LYS A 155 0.39 12.41 3.56
C LYS A 155 -1.01 12.62 4.11
N THR A 156 -1.68 11.55 4.53
CA THR A 156 -2.95 11.66 5.24
C THR A 156 -2.72 12.21 6.64
N ASN A 157 -3.70 12.92 7.14
CA ASN A 157 -3.72 13.51 8.47
C ASN A 157 -4.84 12.89 9.31
N ILE A 158 -4.76 13.07 10.62
CA ILE A 158 -5.89 12.78 11.50
C ILE A 158 -7.06 13.70 11.13
N GLY A 159 -8.26 13.14 10.99
CA GLY A 159 -9.45 13.81 10.51
C GLY A 159 -9.74 13.62 9.01
N ASP A 160 -8.78 13.13 8.22
CA ASP A 160 -9.05 12.80 6.82
C ASP A 160 -10.00 11.60 6.72
N THR A 161 -10.80 11.57 5.65
CA THR A 161 -11.82 10.54 5.46
C THR A 161 -11.36 9.45 4.50
N VAL A 162 -11.83 8.24 4.79
CA VAL A 162 -11.70 7.06 3.93
C VAL A 162 -13.11 6.55 3.63
N GLU A 163 -13.41 6.34 2.36
CA GLU A 163 -14.70 5.79 1.95
C GLU A 163 -14.51 4.38 1.39
N ILE A 164 -15.33 3.44 1.85
CA ILE A 164 -15.41 2.09 1.27
C ILE A 164 -16.81 1.93 0.67
N ILE A 165 -16.84 1.60 -0.62
CA ILE A 165 -18.05 1.15 -1.29
C ILE A 165 -18.13 -0.37 -1.14
N TRP A 166 -19.20 -0.87 -0.56
CA TRP A 166 -19.44 -2.27 -0.30
C TRP A 166 -20.92 -2.60 -0.44
N ASN A 167 -21.25 -3.57 -1.24
CA ASN A 167 -22.64 -3.96 -1.52
C ASN A 167 -23.50 -2.74 -1.92
N GLN A 168 -22.96 -1.84 -2.76
CA GLN A 168 -23.62 -0.60 -3.20
C GLN A 168 -24.07 0.31 -2.04
N ARG A 169 -23.29 0.30 -0.95
CA ARG A 169 -23.44 1.20 0.21
C ARG A 169 -22.12 1.91 0.44
N LYS A 170 -22.18 3.16 0.89
CA LYS A 170 -20.97 3.97 1.18
C LYS A 170 -20.74 4.00 2.68
N TYR A 171 -19.63 3.42 3.10
CA TYR A 171 -19.13 3.44 4.47
C TYR A 171 -18.04 4.49 4.59
N ILE A 172 -18.17 5.38 5.58
CA ILE A 172 -17.25 6.50 5.80
C ILE A 172 -16.52 6.27 7.11
N TYR A 173 -15.18 6.36 7.04
CA TYR A 173 -14.30 6.23 8.19
C TYR A 173 -13.48 7.51 8.34
N GLU A 174 -13.20 7.93 9.56
CA GLU A 174 -12.33 9.05 9.88
C GLU A 174 -11.04 8.54 10.51
N ILE A 175 -9.89 8.98 9.99
CA ILE A 175 -8.58 8.62 10.53
C ILE A 175 -8.39 9.31 11.88
N TYR A 176 -8.23 8.54 12.94
CA TYR A 176 -8.00 9.06 14.29
C TYR A 176 -6.57 8.86 14.80
N ALA A 177 -5.81 7.93 14.20
CA ALA A 177 -4.44 7.68 14.61
C ALA A 177 -3.53 7.25 13.45
N GLU A 178 -2.25 7.47 13.61
CA GLU A 178 -1.19 7.03 12.70
C GLU A 178 -0.07 6.34 13.47
N ASP A 179 0.57 5.37 12.84
CA ASP A 179 1.71 4.67 13.41
C ASP A 179 2.70 4.21 12.34
N GLU A 180 3.94 4.00 12.78
CA GLU A 180 4.98 3.38 11.97
C GLU A 180 5.65 2.29 12.79
N SER A 181 5.37 1.05 12.43
CA SER A 181 5.87 -0.11 13.18
C SER A 181 6.01 -1.34 12.27
N THR A 182 6.38 -2.46 12.85
CA THR A 182 6.44 -3.77 12.16
C THR A 182 5.21 -4.63 12.43
N TYR A 183 4.25 -4.14 13.20
CA TYR A 183 3.02 -4.86 13.56
C TYR A 183 1.88 -3.86 13.82
N ILE A 184 0.65 -4.33 13.73
CA ILE A 184 -0.55 -3.56 14.07
C ILE A 184 -0.60 -3.43 15.60
N LYS A 185 -0.76 -2.18 16.09
CA LYS A 185 -0.81 -1.89 17.53
C LYS A 185 -2.22 -1.73 18.07
N ASP A 186 -3.16 -1.39 17.21
CA ASP A 186 -4.53 -1.07 17.57
C ASP A 186 -5.50 -1.88 16.71
N TYR A 187 -6.10 -2.88 17.32
CA TYR A 187 -7.12 -3.73 16.70
C TYR A 187 -8.55 -3.32 17.09
N ASP A 188 -8.70 -2.25 17.90
CA ASP A 188 -10.00 -1.68 18.24
C ASP A 188 -10.49 -0.69 17.15
N ALA A 189 -9.65 -0.41 16.15
CA ALA A 189 -10.02 0.39 14.99
C ALA A 189 -11.03 -0.35 14.11
N ASP A 190 -12.01 0.35 13.53
CA ASP A 190 -12.95 -0.25 12.56
C ASP A 190 -12.26 -0.50 11.21
N LEU A 191 -11.29 0.35 10.83
CA LEU A 191 -10.53 0.23 9.60
C LEU A 191 -9.04 0.48 9.85
N ILE A 192 -8.20 -0.42 9.34
CA ILE A 192 -6.75 -0.32 9.37
C ILE A 192 -6.24 -0.30 7.94
N LEU A 193 -5.58 0.79 7.55
CA LEU A 193 -4.88 0.90 6.28
C LEU A 193 -3.39 0.73 6.51
N TYR A 194 -2.70 -0.07 5.68
CA TYR A 194 -1.25 -0.16 5.79
C TYR A 194 -0.51 -0.32 4.46
N THR A 195 0.74 0.13 4.48
CA THR A 195 1.67 0.02 3.37
C THR A 195 3.12 -0.08 3.85
N CYS A 196 4.04 -0.48 2.98
CA CYS A 196 5.47 -0.50 3.28
C CYS A 196 6.01 0.91 3.56
N LYS A 197 6.80 1.10 4.62
CA LYS A 197 7.49 2.37 4.88
C LYS A 197 8.63 2.60 3.89
N TYR A 198 9.47 1.60 3.71
CA TYR A 198 10.58 1.61 2.76
C TYR A 198 10.44 0.43 1.81
N PHE A 199 11.17 0.51 0.70
CA PHE A 199 11.25 -0.61 -0.22
C PHE A 199 11.94 -1.80 0.47
N ASN A 200 11.29 -2.97 0.41
CA ASN A 200 11.81 -4.21 1.00
C ASN A 200 12.14 -4.11 2.51
N SER A 201 11.31 -3.42 3.28
CA SER A 201 11.47 -3.22 4.72
C SER A 201 10.31 -3.88 5.48
N PRO A 202 10.54 -4.47 6.67
CA PRO A 202 9.46 -4.91 7.57
C PRO A 202 8.68 -3.75 8.18
N GLN A 203 9.20 -2.52 8.10
CA GLN A 203 8.53 -1.34 8.61
C GLN A 203 7.30 -1.00 7.75
N ARG A 204 6.17 -0.78 8.43
CA ARG A 204 4.90 -0.38 7.82
C ARG A 204 4.47 1.00 8.30
N ILE A 205 3.64 1.63 7.50
CA ILE A 205 2.90 2.84 7.82
C ILE A 205 1.47 2.42 7.98
N PHE A 206 0.90 2.71 9.14
CA PHE A 206 -0.49 2.41 9.48
C PHE A 206 -1.32 3.67 9.59
N ARG A 207 -2.60 3.56 9.26
CA ARG A 207 -3.66 4.51 9.58
C ARG A 207 -4.80 3.75 10.21
N TYR A 208 -5.24 4.20 11.37
CA TYR A 208 -6.35 3.64 12.11
C TYR A 208 -7.53 4.59 11.99
N ALA A 209 -8.67 4.07 11.62
CA ALA A 209 -9.86 4.86 11.40
C ALA A 209 -11.08 4.24 12.08
N VAL A 210 -12.02 5.08 12.47
CA VAL A 210 -13.27 4.73 13.07
C VAL A 210 -14.42 5.05 12.11
N ARG A 211 -15.45 4.22 12.07
CA ARG A 211 -16.63 4.45 11.25
C ARG A 211 -17.45 5.63 11.78
N VAL A 212 -17.92 6.50 10.88
CA VAL A 212 -18.67 7.72 11.24
C VAL A 212 -20.10 7.77 10.67
N ASN A 213 -20.55 6.74 9.92
CA ASN A 213 -21.90 6.63 9.36
C ASN A 213 -22.50 5.23 9.49
#